data_44ae034b2f2c4de995a0e1d0883bcb13
#
_entry.id   44ae034b2f2c4de995a0e1d0883bcb13
#
_cell.length_a   1.000
_cell.length_b   1.000
_cell.length_c   1.000
_cell.angle_alpha   90.00
_cell.angle_beta   90.00
_cell.angle_gamma   90.00
#
_symmetry.space_group_name_H-M   'P 1'
#
loop_
_entity.id
_entity.type
_entity.pdbx_description
1 polymer ?
#
loop_
_entity_poly.entity_id
_entity_poly.type
_entity_poly.pdbx_seq_one_letter_code
_entity_poly.pdbx_strand_id
1 'polypeptide(L)'
;MASRVAVIGLGTMGYGAAASLLRRGFAVTGCDLREEVRARFVAAGGAAVADPAEAARGVEAVFVFVVNAAQTMDALFGDKGAVRALAKGALVACCATVPPAAAEELGARLESAGLLMLDAPVSGGGAKAASGEMTVMASGSAAAFEKAAPFLDAIASKVYRLGDRPGQGSKVKMINQLLAGVHIAAACEAMAFGMRNGVDPATLFEVISNSAGASWMFQNRVPHILDGDYAPKSAVDIFVKDLGIVLETGKTLTFPLPVAATAHQLFLAASAKGLGREDDSAVVKVYADQAGLSLPRKGS
;
A
#
# COMPACT_ATOMS: atom_id res chain seq x y z
N MET A 1 7.63 -30.25 -7.08
CA MET A 1 8.32 -29.02 -7.52
C MET A 1 7.78 -27.87 -6.70
N ALA A 2 8.58 -26.85 -6.38
CA ALA A 2 8.08 -25.68 -5.67
C ALA A 2 7.07 -24.93 -6.54
N SER A 3 5.95 -24.49 -5.95
CA SER A 3 4.95 -23.66 -6.65
C SER A 3 5.60 -22.35 -7.10
N ARG A 4 5.30 -21.94 -8.34
CA ARG A 4 5.90 -20.77 -8.99
C ARG A 4 4.96 -19.59 -8.92
N VAL A 5 5.47 -18.43 -8.49
CA VAL A 5 4.70 -17.20 -8.33
C VAL A 5 5.48 -16.00 -8.85
N ALA A 6 4.77 -15.06 -9.47
CA ALA A 6 5.35 -13.77 -9.83
C ALA A 6 4.86 -12.66 -8.89
N VAL A 7 5.74 -11.70 -8.60
CA VAL A 7 5.40 -10.46 -7.86
C VAL A 7 5.76 -9.28 -8.75
N ILE A 8 4.75 -8.55 -9.21
CA ILE A 8 4.91 -7.37 -10.06
C ILE A 8 4.84 -6.11 -9.20
N GLY A 9 5.91 -5.30 -9.24
CA GLY A 9 6.13 -4.16 -8.36
C GLY A 9 6.89 -4.58 -7.10
N LEU A 10 8.20 -4.34 -7.08
CA LEU A 10 9.10 -4.62 -5.95
C LEU A 10 9.38 -3.35 -5.13
N GLY A 11 8.35 -2.50 -4.94
CA GLY A 11 8.37 -1.44 -3.94
C GLY A 11 8.38 -2.03 -2.52
N THR A 12 8.29 -1.18 -1.50
CA THR A 12 8.38 -1.60 -0.08
C THR A 12 7.48 -2.80 0.25
N MET A 13 6.22 -2.77 -0.19
CA MET A 13 5.25 -3.84 0.10
C MET A 13 5.51 -5.09 -0.74
N GLY A 14 5.68 -4.93 -2.06
CA GLY A 14 5.88 -6.06 -2.97
C GLY A 14 7.21 -6.76 -2.77
N TYR A 15 8.28 -6.03 -2.46
CA TYR A 15 9.57 -6.64 -2.11
C TYR A 15 9.46 -7.48 -0.83
N GLY A 16 8.79 -6.94 0.20
CA GLY A 16 8.56 -7.67 1.44
C GLY A 16 7.75 -8.95 1.22
N ALA A 17 6.67 -8.88 0.44
CA ALA A 17 5.85 -10.04 0.07
C ALA A 17 6.67 -11.09 -0.71
N ALA A 18 7.44 -10.65 -1.72
CA ALA A 18 8.30 -11.54 -2.52
C ALA A 18 9.36 -12.24 -1.67
N ALA A 19 10.01 -11.52 -0.76
CA ALA A 19 10.99 -12.09 0.18
C ALA A 19 10.35 -13.08 1.16
N SER A 20 9.12 -12.81 1.62
CA SER A 20 8.36 -13.74 2.46
C SER A 20 8.01 -15.04 1.73
N LEU A 21 7.57 -14.93 0.47
CA LEU A 21 7.31 -16.10 -0.38
C LEU A 21 8.59 -16.94 -0.59
N LEU A 22 9.75 -16.30 -0.86
CA LEU A 22 11.03 -17.01 -0.96
C LEU A 22 11.36 -17.79 0.32
N ARG A 23 11.24 -17.14 1.50
CA ARG A 23 11.50 -17.79 2.79
C ARG A 23 10.60 -18.99 3.06
N ARG A 24 9.40 -19.01 2.48
CA ARG A 24 8.44 -20.11 2.57
C ARG A 24 8.65 -21.18 1.49
N GLY A 25 9.71 -21.07 0.68
CA GLY A 25 10.11 -22.08 -0.30
C GLY A 25 9.42 -21.99 -1.65
N PHE A 26 8.73 -20.88 -1.97
CA PHE A 26 8.17 -20.65 -3.30
C PHE A 26 9.27 -20.25 -4.30
N ALA A 27 9.13 -20.65 -5.56
CA ALA A 27 9.96 -20.15 -6.65
C ALA A 27 9.40 -18.80 -7.12
N VAL A 28 10.05 -17.70 -6.73
CA VAL A 28 9.53 -16.34 -6.95
C VAL A 28 10.28 -15.64 -8.08
N THR A 29 9.51 -15.12 -9.06
CA THR A 29 10.01 -14.18 -10.06
C THR A 29 9.48 -12.78 -9.76
N GLY A 30 10.35 -11.87 -9.39
CA GLY A 30 10.02 -10.46 -9.20
C GLY A 30 10.03 -9.69 -10.52
N CYS A 31 9.16 -8.69 -10.64
CA CYS A 31 9.16 -7.77 -11.77
C CYS A 31 9.15 -6.33 -11.28
N ASP A 32 10.13 -5.53 -11.69
CA ASP A 32 10.20 -4.08 -11.43
C ASP A 32 10.95 -3.39 -12.57
N LEU A 33 10.59 -2.16 -12.90
CA LEU A 33 11.27 -1.39 -13.94
C LEU A 33 12.68 -0.97 -13.52
N ARG A 34 12.92 -0.77 -12.22
CA ARG A 34 14.19 -0.31 -11.66
C ARG A 34 15.19 -1.45 -11.55
N GLU A 35 16.33 -1.29 -12.19
CA GLU A 35 17.38 -2.30 -12.24
C GLU A 35 17.99 -2.60 -10.88
N GLU A 36 18.24 -1.56 -10.08
CA GLU A 36 18.79 -1.70 -8.73
C GLU A 36 17.90 -2.51 -7.79
N VAL A 37 16.58 -2.40 -7.97
CA VAL A 37 15.60 -3.18 -7.18
C VAL A 37 15.61 -4.64 -7.61
N ARG A 38 15.70 -4.91 -8.93
CA ARG A 38 15.82 -6.27 -9.45
C ARG A 38 17.11 -6.93 -8.99
N ALA A 39 18.24 -6.23 -9.09
CA ALA A 39 19.54 -6.74 -8.63
C ALA A 39 19.54 -7.10 -7.14
N ARG A 40 18.93 -6.24 -6.31
CA ARG A 40 18.76 -6.51 -4.88
C ARG A 40 17.90 -7.76 -4.62
N PHE A 41 16.86 -7.99 -5.40
CA PHE A 41 15.99 -9.16 -5.24
C PHE A 41 16.70 -10.45 -5.69
N VAL A 42 17.48 -10.38 -6.76
CA VAL A 42 18.33 -11.51 -7.21
C VAL A 42 19.38 -11.87 -6.14
N ALA A 43 20.02 -10.87 -5.54
CA ALA A 43 20.97 -11.09 -4.44
C ALA A 43 20.29 -11.72 -3.21
N ALA A 44 18.99 -11.55 -3.02
CA ALA A 44 18.18 -12.19 -1.97
C ALA A 44 17.73 -13.63 -2.33
N GLY A 45 18.15 -14.17 -3.49
CA GLY A 45 17.85 -15.54 -3.92
C GLY A 45 16.62 -15.69 -4.83
N GLY A 46 16.00 -14.59 -5.26
CA GLY A 46 14.89 -14.60 -6.23
C GLY A 46 15.38 -14.52 -7.68
N ALA A 47 14.47 -14.76 -8.62
CA ALA A 47 14.65 -14.35 -10.02
C ALA A 47 14.00 -12.97 -10.23
N ALA A 48 14.51 -12.14 -11.14
CA ALA A 48 13.89 -10.85 -11.42
C ALA A 48 14.02 -10.46 -12.89
N VAL A 49 12.95 -9.85 -13.43
CA VAL A 49 12.86 -9.39 -14.82
C VAL A 49 12.20 -7.99 -14.87
N ALA A 50 12.33 -7.31 -16.01
CA ALA A 50 11.68 -6.01 -16.20
C ALA A 50 10.29 -6.12 -16.83
N ASP A 51 9.97 -7.25 -17.44
CA ASP A 51 8.79 -7.47 -18.27
C ASP A 51 7.75 -8.31 -17.50
N PRO A 52 6.52 -7.80 -17.27
CA PRO A 52 5.47 -8.54 -16.59
C PRO A 52 5.07 -9.86 -17.28
N ALA A 53 5.04 -9.91 -18.61
CA ALA A 53 4.73 -11.14 -19.32
C ALA A 53 5.85 -12.18 -19.17
N GLU A 54 7.10 -11.76 -19.09
CA GLU A 54 8.22 -12.65 -18.80
C GLU A 54 8.11 -13.21 -17.37
N ALA A 55 7.83 -12.37 -16.39
CA ALA A 55 7.61 -12.80 -15.00
C ALA A 55 6.46 -13.81 -14.86
N ALA A 56 5.42 -13.66 -15.67
CA ALA A 56 4.21 -14.48 -15.62
C ALA A 56 4.33 -15.85 -16.31
N ARG A 57 5.45 -16.15 -16.99
CA ARG A 57 5.62 -17.43 -17.71
C ARG A 57 5.66 -18.64 -16.78
N GLY A 58 4.68 -19.52 -16.93
CA GLY A 58 4.61 -20.80 -16.21
C GLY A 58 4.45 -20.65 -14.71
N VAL A 59 3.90 -19.54 -14.23
CA VAL A 59 3.55 -19.34 -12.82
C VAL A 59 2.09 -19.73 -12.57
N GLU A 60 1.79 -20.11 -11.33
CA GLU A 60 0.44 -20.44 -10.87
C GLU A 60 -0.33 -19.20 -10.41
N ALA A 61 0.40 -18.18 -9.95
CA ALA A 61 -0.15 -16.95 -9.43
C ALA A 61 0.72 -15.73 -9.75
N VAL A 62 0.07 -14.57 -9.91
CA VAL A 62 0.71 -13.25 -10.00
C VAL A 62 0.15 -12.37 -8.90
N PHE A 63 1.03 -11.75 -8.11
CA PHE A 63 0.68 -10.73 -7.13
C PHE A 63 1.12 -9.37 -7.64
N VAL A 64 0.20 -8.39 -7.72
CA VAL A 64 0.44 -7.06 -8.29
C VAL A 64 0.49 -6.02 -7.17
N PHE A 65 1.69 -5.46 -6.94
CA PHE A 65 1.98 -4.46 -5.90
C PHE A 65 2.43 -3.11 -6.48
N VAL A 66 1.80 -2.69 -7.56
CA VAL A 66 2.05 -1.36 -8.15
C VAL A 66 1.26 -0.26 -7.42
N VAL A 67 1.42 1.00 -7.81
CA VAL A 67 0.93 2.15 -7.02
C VAL A 67 -0.55 2.44 -7.24
N ASN A 68 -1.07 2.27 -8.48
CA ASN A 68 -2.41 2.73 -8.87
C ASN A 68 -3.09 1.83 -9.91
N ALA A 69 -4.35 2.14 -10.23
CA ALA A 69 -5.15 1.38 -11.19
C ALA A 69 -4.56 1.40 -12.61
N ALA A 70 -4.02 2.53 -13.08
CA ALA A 70 -3.42 2.63 -14.42
C ALA A 70 -2.21 1.73 -14.55
N GLN A 71 -1.31 1.74 -13.56
CA GLN A 71 -0.17 0.83 -13.52
C GLN A 71 -0.59 -0.64 -13.39
N THR A 72 -1.66 -0.93 -12.63
CA THR A 72 -2.20 -2.30 -12.54
C THR A 72 -2.72 -2.77 -13.89
N MET A 73 -3.45 -1.90 -14.59
CA MET A 73 -3.99 -2.19 -15.91
C MET A 73 -2.86 -2.41 -16.94
N ASP A 74 -1.84 -1.55 -16.94
CA ASP A 74 -0.69 -1.68 -17.84
C ASP A 74 0.13 -2.96 -17.56
N ALA A 75 0.43 -3.24 -16.28
CA ALA A 75 1.17 -4.44 -15.87
C ALA A 75 0.44 -5.75 -16.24
N LEU A 76 -0.89 -5.73 -16.31
CA LEU A 76 -1.69 -6.91 -16.65
C LEU A 76 -2.03 -6.98 -18.13
N PHE A 77 -2.42 -5.88 -18.76
CA PHE A 77 -3.02 -5.84 -20.10
C PHE A 77 -2.27 -4.98 -21.13
N GLY A 78 -1.20 -4.28 -20.73
CA GLY A 78 -0.35 -3.51 -21.63
C GLY A 78 0.39 -4.38 -22.64
N ASP A 79 1.22 -3.77 -23.49
CA ASP A 79 1.94 -4.49 -24.56
C ASP A 79 2.83 -5.62 -24.03
N LYS A 80 3.36 -5.47 -22.82
CA LYS A 80 4.13 -6.46 -22.07
C LYS A 80 3.36 -7.05 -20.90
N GLY A 81 2.03 -6.99 -20.93
CA GLY A 81 1.16 -7.36 -19.81
C GLY A 81 1.19 -8.86 -19.48
N ALA A 82 1.11 -9.16 -18.19
CA ALA A 82 1.24 -10.51 -17.66
C ALA A 82 0.18 -11.49 -18.18
N VAL A 83 -1.03 -11.01 -18.49
CA VAL A 83 -2.16 -11.84 -18.99
C VAL A 83 -1.81 -12.63 -20.23
N ARG A 84 -0.93 -12.10 -21.09
CA ARG A 84 -0.49 -12.76 -22.34
C ARG A 84 0.27 -14.07 -22.10
N ALA A 85 0.87 -14.24 -20.93
CA ALA A 85 1.73 -15.38 -20.61
C ALA A 85 1.11 -16.33 -19.58
N LEU A 86 -0.02 -15.96 -18.98
CA LEU A 86 -0.69 -16.75 -17.97
C LEU A 86 -1.53 -17.88 -18.59
N ALA A 87 -1.45 -19.06 -18.00
CA ALA A 87 -2.32 -20.16 -18.34
C ALA A 87 -3.74 -19.89 -17.81
N LYS A 88 -4.77 -20.42 -18.50
CA LYS A 88 -6.17 -20.38 -18.01
C LYS A 88 -6.26 -20.97 -16.61
N GLY A 89 -7.05 -20.35 -15.76
CA GLY A 89 -7.20 -20.70 -14.36
C GLY A 89 -6.04 -20.24 -13.47
N ALA A 90 -5.02 -19.51 -13.97
CA ALA A 90 -4.03 -18.90 -13.11
C ALA A 90 -4.65 -17.79 -12.26
N LEU A 91 -4.08 -17.55 -11.08
CA LEU A 91 -4.52 -16.52 -10.14
C LEU A 91 -3.84 -15.20 -10.43
N VAL A 92 -4.60 -14.09 -10.38
CA VAL A 92 -4.09 -12.72 -10.30
C VAL A 92 -4.60 -12.08 -9.01
N ALA A 93 -3.72 -11.83 -8.06
CA ALA A 93 -4.02 -11.11 -6.82
C ALA A 93 -3.63 -9.64 -6.99
N CYS A 94 -4.63 -8.74 -7.03
CA CYS A 94 -4.43 -7.29 -7.13
C CYS A 94 -4.31 -6.69 -5.72
N CYS A 95 -3.09 -6.32 -5.33
CA CYS A 95 -2.77 -5.82 -3.99
C CYS A 95 -2.65 -4.29 -3.92
N ALA A 96 -2.71 -3.61 -5.05
CA ALA A 96 -2.69 -2.15 -5.14
C ALA A 96 -3.95 -1.53 -4.54
N THR A 97 -3.82 -0.34 -3.94
CA THR A 97 -4.99 0.45 -3.55
C THR A 97 -5.54 1.16 -4.78
N VAL A 98 -6.72 0.74 -5.21
CA VAL A 98 -7.41 1.23 -6.42
C VAL A 98 -8.86 1.60 -6.09
N PRO A 99 -9.52 2.43 -6.93
CA PRO A 99 -10.97 2.64 -6.83
C PRO A 99 -11.73 1.31 -6.90
N PRO A 100 -12.78 1.11 -6.10
CA PRO A 100 -13.57 -0.13 -6.14
C PRO A 100 -14.09 -0.49 -7.55
N ALA A 101 -14.55 0.48 -8.31
CA ALA A 101 -15.00 0.27 -9.69
C ALA A 101 -13.87 -0.24 -10.61
N ALA A 102 -12.63 0.22 -10.39
CA ALA A 102 -11.48 -0.28 -11.16
C ALA A 102 -11.15 -1.74 -10.79
N ALA A 103 -11.31 -2.13 -9.52
CA ALA A 103 -11.16 -3.53 -9.12
C ALA A 103 -12.25 -4.43 -9.73
N GLU A 104 -13.49 -3.94 -9.81
CA GLU A 104 -14.61 -4.63 -10.46
C GLU A 104 -14.34 -4.79 -11.98
N GLU A 105 -13.87 -3.75 -12.65
CA GLU A 105 -13.49 -3.78 -14.08
C GLU A 105 -12.33 -4.78 -14.34
N LEU A 106 -11.27 -4.72 -13.51
CA LEU A 106 -10.16 -5.67 -13.59
C LEU A 106 -10.65 -7.11 -13.44
N GLY A 107 -11.58 -7.36 -12.51
CA GLY A 107 -12.20 -8.66 -12.30
C GLY A 107 -12.87 -9.19 -13.55
N ALA A 108 -13.74 -8.38 -14.16
CA ALA A 108 -14.45 -8.76 -15.38
C ALA A 108 -13.49 -9.04 -16.56
N ARG A 109 -12.43 -8.24 -16.71
CA ARG A 109 -11.44 -8.45 -17.78
C ARG A 109 -10.60 -9.71 -17.56
N LEU A 110 -10.19 -10.00 -16.33
CA LEU A 110 -9.42 -11.22 -16.01
C LEU A 110 -10.29 -12.47 -16.17
N GLU A 111 -11.55 -12.44 -15.72
CA GLU A 111 -12.51 -13.51 -15.93
C GLU A 111 -12.74 -13.80 -17.42
N SER A 112 -12.89 -12.76 -18.25
CA SER A 112 -13.02 -12.88 -19.70
C SER A 112 -11.77 -13.50 -20.35
N ALA A 113 -10.60 -13.35 -19.74
CA ALA A 113 -9.35 -14.01 -20.14
C ALA A 113 -9.22 -15.45 -19.61
N GLY A 114 -10.20 -15.94 -18.84
CA GLY A 114 -10.20 -17.26 -18.21
C GLY A 114 -9.28 -17.35 -17.00
N LEU A 115 -9.01 -16.24 -16.31
CA LEU A 115 -8.16 -16.15 -15.13
C LEU A 115 -9.01 -15.95 -13.87
N LEU A 116 -8.45 -16.33 -12.71
CA LEU A 116 -9.05 -16.06 -11.40
C LEU A 116 -8.52 -14.74 -10.87
N MET A 117 -9.38 -13.86 -10.37
CA MET A 117 -8.97 -12.64 -9.68
C MET A 117 -9.26 -12.72 -8.18
N LEU A 118 -8.28 -12.28 -7.39
CA LEU A 118 -8.46 -11.89 -6.00
C LEU A 118 -8.18 -10.38 -5.88
N ASP A 119 -9.19 -9.59 -5.54
CA ASP A 119 -9.02 -8.21 -5.10
C ASP A 119 -8.50 -8.25 -3.65
N ALA A 120 -7.21 -7.96 -3.45
CA ALA A 120 -6.48 -8.31 -2.23
C ALA A 120 -5.60 -7.16 -1.71
N PRO A 121 -6.12 -5.94 -1.57
CA PRO A 121 -5.35 -4.85 -0.99
C PRO A 121 -4.87 -5.17 0.43
N VAL A 122 -3.71 -4.62 0.78
CA VAL A 122 -2.97 -4.96 1.99
C VAL A 122 -2.83 -3.78 2.96
N SER A 123 -2.57 -4.09 4.23
CA SER A 123 -2.24 -3.14 5.28
C SER A 123 -1.14 -3.69 6.18
N GLY A 124 -0.39 -2.79 6.88
CA GLY A 124 0.63 -3.13 7.86
C GLY A 124 1.99 -2.48 7.61
N GLY A 125 2.19 -1.85 6.45
CA GLY A 125 3.45 -1.19 6.10
C GLY A 125 4.59 -2.16 5.79
N GLY A 126 5.77 -1.61 5.48
CA GLY A 126 6.92 -2.38 5.02
C GLY A 126 7.42 -3.42 6.02
N ALA A 127 7.38 -3.13 7.32
CA ALA A 127 7.82 -4.07 8.35
C ALA A 127 6.99 -5.36 8.34
N LYS A 128 5.65 -5.23 8.32
CA LYS A 128 4.75 -6.40 8.25
C LYS A 128 4.82 -7.11 6.89
N ALA A 129 5.07 -6.39 5.80
CA ALA A 129 5.32 -7.02 4.52
C ALA A 129 6.59 -7.88 4.55
N ALA A 130 7.66 -7.36 5.16
CA ALA A 130 8.94 -8.06 5.29
C ALA A 130 8.85 -9.28 6.22
N SER A 131 8.06 -9.22 7.30
CA SER A 131 7.87 -10.36 8.22
C SER A 131 6.85 -11.40 7.73
N GLY A 132 6.05 -11.09 6.69
CA GLY A 132 4.95 -11.94 6.22
C GLY A 132 3.69 -11.84 7.09
N GLU A 133 3.51 -10.69 7.75
CA GLU A 133 2.44 -10.48 8.73
C GLU A 133 1.43 -9.39 8.28
N MET A 134 1.30 -9.21 6.97
CA MET A 134 0.33 -8.24 6.45
C MET A 134 -1.10 -8.62 6.85
N THR A 135 -1.97 -7.62 6.88
CA THR A 135 -3.41 -7.81 6.87
C THR A 135 -3.89 -7.68 5.42
N VAL A 136 -4.62 -8.67 4.92
CA VAL A 136 -5.19 -8.69 3.56
C VAL A 136 -6.70 -8.52 3.64
N MET A 137 -7.23 -7.57 2.88
CA MET A 137 -8.66 -7.29 2.75
C MET A 137 -9.14 -7.86 1.43
N ALA A 138 -9.50 -9.15 1.39
CA ALA A 138 -9.68 -9.89 0.15
C ALA A 138 -11.14 -10.08 -0.24
N SER A 139 -11.42 -9.99 -1.55
CA SER A 139 -12.69 -10.41 -2.14
C SER A 139 -12.47 -11.07 -3.51
N GLY A 140 -13.29 -12.08 -3.82
CA GLY A 140 -13.19 -12.89 -5.04
C GLY A 140 -13.88 -14.22 -4.89
N SER A 141 -13.94 -15.01 -5.96
CA SER A 141 -14.59 -16.31 -5.96
C SER A 141 -13.93 -17.30 -4.99
N ALA A 142 -14.69 -18.33 -4.58
CA ALA A 142 -14.16 -19.41 -3.74
C ALA A 142 -12.91 -20.07 -4.37
N ALA A 143 -12.91 -20.27 -5.69
CA ALA A 143 -11.77 -20.81 -6.42
C ALA A 143 -10.55 -19.90 -6.37
N ALA A 144 -10.75 -18.56 -6.43
CA ALA A 144 -9.66 -17.61 -6.27
C ALA A 144 -9.04 -17.67 -4.87
N PHE A 145 -9.87 -17.75 -3.84
CA PHE A 145 -9.39 -17.89 -2.45
C PHE A 145 -8.66 -19.21 -2.22
N GLU A 146 -9.18 -20.32 -2.72
CA GLU A 146 -8.54 -21.64 -2.60
C GLU A 146 -7.16 -21.63 -3.25
N LYS A 147 -7.06 -21.10 -4.45
CA LYS A 147 -5.79 -21.01 -5.17
C LYS A 147 -4.82 -20.03 -4.53
N ALA A 148 -5.32 -18.95 -3.90
CA ALA A 148 -4.50 -17.95 -3.23
C ALA A 148 -3.98 -18.41 -1.86
N ALA A 149 -4.66 -19.34 -1.19
CA ALA A 149 -4.42 -19.69 0.21
C ALA A 149 -2.94 -19.95 0.55
N PRO A 150 -2.19 -20.82 -0.16
CA PRO A 150 -0.79 -21.10 0.20
C PRO A 150 0.12 -19.88 0.08
N PHE A 151 -0.17 -18.97 -0.85
CA PHE A 151 0.59 -17.74 -1.03
C PHE A 151 0.22 -16.70 0.03
N LEU A 152 -1.07 -16.59 0.37
CA LEU A 152 -1.56 -15.68 1.41
C LEU A 152 -1.00 -16.06 2.79
N ASP A 153 -0.93 -17.34 3.10
CA ASP A 153 -0.33 -17.87 4.35
C ASP A 153 1.16 -17.51 4.48
N ALA A 154 1.83 -17.26 3.35
CA ALA A 154 3.23 -16.86 3.36
C ALA A 154 3.44 -15.35 3.60
N ILE A 155 2.46 -14.50 3.24
CA ILE A 155 2.62 -13.04 3.24
C ILE A 155 1.75 -12.31 4.26
N ALA A 156 0.81 -12.99 4.91
CA ALA A 156 -0.19 -12.37 5.78
C ALA A 156 -0.41 -13.14 7.09
N SER A 157 -0.55 -12.42 8.19
CA SER A 157 -1.02 -12.98 9.47
C SER A 157 -2.54 -13.01 9.58
N LYS A 158 -3.23 -12.18 8.78
CA LYS A 158 -4.68 -12.10 8.77
C LYS A 158 -5.24 -11.84 7.38
N VAL A 159 -6.15 -12.70 6.94
CA VAL A 159 -6.90 -12.53 5.68
C VAL A 159 -8.37 -12.39 6.00
N TYR A 160 -8.96 -11.26 5.64
CA TYR A 160 -10.41 -11.05 5.71
C TYR A 160 -11.05 -11.38 4.37
N ARG A 161 -12.02 -12.31 4.38
CA ARG A 161 -12.86 -12.63 3.20
C ARG A 161 -14.08 -11.72 3.23
N LEU A 162 -14.09 -10.70 2.33
CA LEU A 162 -15.05 -9.60 2.36
C LEU A 162 -16.17 -9.72 1.31
N GLY A 163 -16.12 -10.76 0.49
CA GLY A 163 -17.13 -11.01 -0.53
C GLY A 163 -16.66 -12.02 -1.57
N ASP A 164 -17.59 -12.42 -2.41
CA ASP A 164 -17.43 -13.45 -3.46
C ASP A 164 -17.02 -12.88 -4.83
N ARG A 165 -16.93 -11.55 -4.95
CA ARG A 165 -16.54 -10.82 -6.16
C ARG A 165 -15.52 -9.73 -5.87
N PRO A 166 -14.63 -9.39 -6.84
CA PRO A 166 -13.74 -8.24 -6.74
C PRO A 166 -14.49 -6.93 -6.44
N GLY A 167 -13.81 -6.01 -5.75
CA GLY A 167 -14.32 -4.68 -5.38
C GLY A 167 -14.64 -4.51 -3.89
N GLN A 168 -15.07 -5.56 -3.18
CA GLN A 168 -15.38 -5.43 -1.75
C GLN A 168 -14.12 -5.24 -0.90
N GLY A 169 -13.02 -5.90 -1.25
CA GLY A 169 -11.70 -5.68 -0.64
C GLY A 169 -11.25 -4.23 -0.79
N SER A 170 -11.31 -3.73 -2.02
CA SER A 170 -10.99 -2.33 -2.34
C SER A 170 -11.91 -1.32 -1.64
N LYS A 171 -13.22 -1.62 -1.45
CA LYS A 171 -14.14 -0.76 -0.67
C LYS A 171 -13.69 -0.64 0.78
N VAL A 172 -13.38 -1.75 1.43
CA VAL A 172 -12.90 -1.74 2.82
C VAL A 172 -11.53 -1.09 2.92
N LYS A 173 -10.63 -1.35 1.97
CA LYS A 173 -9.31 -0.69 1.93
C LYS A 173 -9.44 0.83 1.77
N MET A 174 -10.31 1.32 0.91
CA MET A 174 -10.58 2.75 0.72
C MET A 174 -11.01 3.41 2.03
N ILE A 175 -11.92 2.78 2.79
CA ILE A 175 -12.36 3.28 4.11
C ILE A 175 -11.20 3.26 5.12
N ASN A 176 -10.37 2.20 5.11
CA ASN A 176 -9.15 2.16 5.92
C ASN A 176 -8.21 3.33 5.57
N GLN A 177 -8.03 3.66 4.28
CA GLN A 177 -7.15 4.75 3.86
C GLN A 177 -7.73 6.12 4.22
N LEU A 178 -9.06 6.29 4.20
CA LEU A 178 -9.71 7.48 4.75
C LEU A 178 -9.26 7.72 6.20
N LEU A 179 -9.43 6.72 7.06
CA LEU A 179 -9.06 6.84 8.48
C LEU A 179 -7.54 7.03 8.63
N ALA A 180 -6.72 6.27 7.91
CA ALA A 180 -5.27 6.39 8.00
C ALA A 180 -4.78 7.79 7.64
N GLY A 181 -5.25 8.36 6.52
CA GLY A 181 -4.88 9.71 6.09
C GLY A 181 -5.34 10.79 7.06
N VAL A 182 -6.58 10.70 7.56
CA VAL A 182 -7.11 11.62 8.57
C VAL A 182 -6.31 11.55 9.85
N HIS A 183 -5.98 10.34 10.32
CA HIS A 183 -5.21 10.16 11.55
C HIS A 183 -3.77 10.69 11.43
N ILE A 184 -3.11 10.55 10.26
CA ILE A 184 -1.78 11.13 10.03
C ILE A 184 -1.86 12.66 10.05
N ALA A 185 -2.83 13.24 9.32
CA ALA A 185 -3.02 14.69 9.29
C ALA A 185 -3.28 15.25 10.70
N ALA A 186 -4.19 14.62 11.46
CA ALA A 186 -4.49 15.00 12.84
C ALA A 186 -3.28 14.82 13.78
N ALA A 187 -2.48 13.76 13.60
CA ALA A 187 -1.26 13.54 14.38
C ALA A 187 -0.24 14.66 14.14
N CYS A 188 -0.01 15.04 12.87
CA CYS A 188 0.90 16.12 12.51
C CYS A 188 0.43 17.47 13.06
N GLU A 189 -0.87 17.75 12.99
CA GLU A 189 -1.47 18.95 13.57
C GLU A 189 -1.30 18.98 15.09
N ALA A 190 -1.64 17.91 15.78
CA ALA A 190 -1.52 17.81 17.24
C ALA A 190 -0.07 18.00 17.72
N MET A 191 0.90 17.37 17.05
CA MET A 191 2.31 17.52 17.38
C MET A 191 2.79 18.96 17.17
N ALA A 192 2.47 19.57 16.03
CA ALA A 192 2.83 20.96 15.75
C ALA A 192 2.20 21.92 16.75
N PHE A 193 0.91 21.74 17.07
CA PHE A 193 0.19 22.55 18.04
C PHE A 193 0.75 22.40 19.45
N GLY A 194 1.08 21.18 19.87
CA GLY A 194 1.73 20.91 21.17
C GLY A 194 3.09 21.59 21.30
N MET A 195 3.94 21.47 20.30
CA MET A 195 5.25 22.17 20.25
C MET A 195 5.07 23.70 20.30
N ARG A 196 4.08 24.25 19.61
CA ARG A 196 3.76 25.68 19.64
C ARG A 196 3.33 26.15 21.05
N ASN A 197 2.69 25.27 21.81
CA ASN A 197 2.31 25.51 23.22
C ASN A 197 3.47 25.27 24.21
N GLY A 198 4.68 24.96 23.73
CA GLY A 198 5.84 24.73 24.59
C GLY A 198 5.89 23.35 25.25
N VAL A 199 5.06 22.41 24.79
CA VAL A 199 5.10 21.02 25.28
C VAL A 199 6.25 20.29 24.58
N ASP A 200 7.06 19.59 25.38
CA ASP A 200 8.11 18.73 24.84
C ASP A 200 7.51 17.63 23.94
N PRO A 201 7.97 17.48 22.69
CA PRO A 201 7.35 16.56 21.74
C PRO A 201 7.46 15.08 22.14
N ALA A 202 8.52 14.66 22.85
CA ALA A 202 8.66 13.28 23.31
C ALA A 202 7.65 12.98 24.44
N THR A 203 7.51 13.90 25.40
CA THR A 203 6.49 13.83 26.47
C THR A 203 5.09 13.81 25.87
N LEU A 204 4.81 14.65 24.87
CA LEU A 204 3.52 14.69 24.21
C LEU A 204 3.17 13.35 23.54
N PHE A 205 4.13 12.75 22.85
CA PHE A 205 3.99 11.43 22.22
C PHE A 205 3.69 10.35 23.27
N GLU A 206 4.45 10.31 24.36
CA GLU A 206 4.26 9.34 25.44
C GLU A 206 2.86 9.43 26.03
N VAL A 207 2.43 10.63 26.43
CA VAL A 207 1.13 10.85 27.08
C VAL A 207 -0.02 10.49 26.14
N ILE A 208 0.00 10.99 24.89
CA ILE A 208 -1.08 10.72 23.94
C ILE A 208 -1.13 9.24 23.55
N SER A 209 0.02 8.57 23.40
CA SER A 209 0.08 7.14 23.09
C SER A 209 -0.63 6.26 24.14
N ASN A 210 -0.75 6.74 25.37
CA ASN A 210 -1.42 6.07 26.48
C ASN A 210 -2.78 6.69 26.84
N SER A 211 -3.32 7.55 25.98
CA SER A 211 -4.57 8.29 26.19
C SER A 211 -5.58 8.04 25.07
N ALA A 212 -6.82 8.46 25.27
CA ALA A 212 -7.93 8.26 24.32
C ALA A 212 -7.72 8.92 22.95
N GLY A 213 -6.82 9.90 22.86
CA GLY A 213 -6.45 10.55 21.59
C GLY A 213 -5.52 9.71 20.71
N ALA A 214 -5.06 8.55 21.17
CA ALA A 214 -4.16 7.68 20.42
C ALA A 214 -4.83 7.08 19.17
N SER A 215 -4.01 6.84 18.15
CA SER A 215 -4.36 5.98 17.01
C SER A 215 -3.14 5.17 16.60
N TRP A 216 -3.36 4.07 15.88
CA TRP A 216 -2.23 3.29 15.33
C TRP A 216 -1.33 4.15 14.45
N MET A 217 -1.91 5.07 13.66
CA MET A 217 -1.13 5.97 12.80
C MET A 217 -0.35 7.00 13.62
N PHE A 218 -0.92 7.54 14.71
CA PHE A 218 -0.20 8.41 15.63
C PHE A 218 1.05 7.70 16.19
N GLN A 219 0.86 6.53 16.79
CA GLN A 219 1.96 5.76 17.39
C GLN A 219 3.02 5.32 16.38
N ASN A 220 2.64 5.10 15.11
CA ASN A 220 3.55 4.64 14.09
C ASN A 220 4.28 5.78 13.35
N ARG A 221 3.67 6.99 13.24
CA ARG A 221 4.22 8.10 12.46
C ARG A 221 4.91 9.18 13.30
N VAL A 222 4.43 9.44 14.51
CA VAL A 222 5.05 10.46 15.36
C VAL A 222 6.53 10.16 15.69
N PRO A 223 6.97 8.92 15.89
CA PRO A 223 8.41 8.62 16.02
C PRO A 223 9.27 9.16 14.90
N HIS A 224 8.79 9.16 13.63
CA HIS A 224 9.54 9.75 12.52
C HIS A 224 9.74 11.26 12.66
N ILE A 225 8.72 11.94 13.23
CA ILE A 225 8.79 13.38 13.53
C ILE A 225 9.81 13.62 14.65
N LEU A 226 9.78 12.82 15.71
CA LEU A 226 10.70 12.92 16.85
C LEU A 226 12.15 12.67 16.43
N ASP A 227 12.36 11.68 15.56
CA ASP A 227 13.69 11.30 15.05
C ASP A 227 14.17 12.26 13.95
N GLY A 228 13.32 13.15 13.42
CA GLY A 228 13.62 13.98 12.26
C GLY A 228 13.95 13.15 11.01
N ASP A 229 13.44 11.91 10.93
CA ASP A 229 13.69 10.97 9.85
C ASP A 229 12.47 10.82 8.94
N TYR A 230 12.50 11.49 7.81
CA TYR A 230 11.43 11.47 6.81
C TYR A 230 11.76 10.56 5.60
N ALA A 231 12.66 9.59 5.77
CA ALA A 231 12.87 8.54 4.77
C ALA A 231 11.56 7.74 4.59
N PRO A 232 11.04 7.60 3.36
CA PRO A 232 9.67 7.15 3.15
C PRO A 232 9.49 5.68 3.48
N LYS A 233 8.67 5.37 4.48
CA LYS A 233 8.03 4.07 4.68
C LYS A 233 6.68 4.01 3.95
N SER A 234 6.01 5.16 3.86
CA SER A 234 4.89 5.47 2.97
C SER A 234 5.03 6.93 2.58
N ALA A 235 4.97 7.25 1.30
CA ALA A 235 5.20 8.61 0.83
C ALA A 235 3.94 9.49 0.94
N VAL A 236 4.13 10.81 1.08
CA VAL A 236 3.05 11.82 1.06
C VAL A 236 2.13 11.62 -0.16
N ASP A 237 2.69 11.41 -1.36
CA ASP A 237 1.90 11.25 -2.60
C ASP A 237 1.01 9.99 -2.61
N ILE A 238 1.27 9.00 -1.76
CA ILE A 238 0.38 7.85 -1.58
C ILE A 238 -0.96 8.32 -0.99
N PHE A 239 -0.94 9.24 -0.01
CA PHE A 239 -2.17 9.77 0.57
C PHE A 239 -2.83 10.86 -0.28
N VAL A 240 -2.07 11.60 -1.10
CA VAL A 240 -2.66 12.42 -2.17
C VAL A 240 -3.53 11.55 -3.09
N LYS A 241 -3.03 10.39 -3.51
CA LYS A 241 -3.77 9.45 -4.33
C LYS A 241 -4.92 8.77 -3.54
N ASP A 242 -4.64 8.22 -2.36
CA ASP A 242 -5.60 7.39 -1.64
C ASP A 242 -6.80 8.21 -1.15
N LEU A 243 -6.58 9.40 -0.59
CA LEU A 243 -7.67 10.31 -0.23
C LEU A 243 -8.38 10.87 -1.47
N GLY A 244 -7.68 11.02 -2.58
CA GLY A 244 -8.28 11.35 -3.87
C GLY A 244 -9.30 10.29 -4.32
N ILE A 245 -8.98 8.99 -4.18
CA ILE A 245 -9.92 7.88 -4.43
C ILE A 245 -11.15 7.99 -3.51
N VAL A 246 -10.93 8.26 -2.22
CA VAL A 246 -12.00 8.44 -1.23
C VAL A 246 -12.95 9.56 -1.64
N LEU A 247 -12.40 10.74 -1.97
CA LEU A 247 -13.21 11.93 -2.32
C LEU A 247 -13.96 11.75 -3.63
N GLU A 248 -13.34 11.17 -4.66
CA GLU A 248 -14.02 10.92 -5.94
C GLU A 248 -15.16 9.89 -5.78
N THR A 249 -14.94 8.85 -4.97
CA THR A 249 -16.01 7.90 -4.64
C THR A 249 -17.13 8.56 -3.84
N GLY A 250 -16.80 9.42 -2.86
CA GLY A 250 -17.81 10.21 -2.12
C GLY A 250 -18.63 11.10 -3.04
N LYS A 251 -17.99 11.78 -3.99
CA LYS A 251 -18.67 12.61 -5.00
C LYS A 251 -19.62 11.78 -5.84
N THR A 252 -19.20 10.62 -6.33
CA THR A 252 -20.03 9.71 -7.12
C THR A 252 -21.26 9.23 -6.33
N LEU A 253 -21.12 9.01 -5.02
CA LEU A 253 -22.19 8.58 -4.12
C LEU A 253 -23.01 9.75 -3.55
N THR A 254 -22.68 10.98 -3.88
CA THR A 254 -23.29 12.19 -3.26
C THR A 254 -23.19 12.16 -1.73
N PHE A 255 -22.04 11.66 -1.21
CA PHE A 255 -21.79 11.52 0.22
C PHE A 255 -20.76 12.56 0.70
N PRO A 256 -21.07 13.39 1.72
CA PRO A 256 -20.16 14.42 2.21
C PRO A 256 -19.00 13.83 3.01
N LEU A 257 -17.77 14.28 2.71
CA LEU A 257 -16.53 13.82 3.32
C LEU A 257 -15.66 14.99 3.83
N PRO A 258 -16.17 15.90 4.68
CA PRO A 258 -15.46 17.14 5.05
C PRO A 258 -14.12 16.87 5.73
N VAL A 259 -14.02 15.89 6.62
CA VAL A 259 -12.79 15.55 7.35
C VAL A 259 -11.71 14.98 6.40
N ALA A 260 -12.09 14.06 5.52
CA ALA A 260 -11.17 13.52 4.51
C ALA A 260 -10.73 14.60 3.51
N ALA A 261 -11.62 15.51 3.13
CA ALA A 261 -11.29 16.62 2.23
C ALA A 261 -10.25 17.56 2.85
N THR A 262 -10.42 17.92 4.12
CA THR A 262 -9.45 18.76 4.85
C THR A 262 -8.10 18.06 4.96
N ALA A 263 -8.07 16.77 5.36
CA ALA A 263 -6.84 16.00 5.41
C ALA A 263 -6.15 15.93 4.03
N HIS A 264 -6.91 15.70 2.94
CA HIS A 264 -6.37 15.66 1.59
C HIS A 264 -5.67 16.96 1.20
N GLN A 265 -6.23 18.13 1.56
CA GLN A 265 -5.60 19.42 1.29
C GLN A 265 -4.23 19.57 1.97
N LEU A 266 -4.03 18.98 3.14
CA LEU A 266 -2.74 18.99 3.84
C LEU A 266 -1.69 18.14 3.11
N PHE A 267 -2.07 16.97 2.61
CA PHE A 267 -1.17 16.16 1.78
C PHE A 267 -0.85 16.84 0.45
N LEU A 268 -1.83 17.50 -0.19
CA LEU A 268 -1.60 18.31 -1.38
C LEU A 268 -0.63 19.46 -1.10
N ALA A 269 -0.80 20.17 0.03
CA ALA A 269 0.10 21.24 0.43
C ALA A 269 1.53 20.73 0.65
N ALA A 270 1.70 19.57 1.27
CA ALA A 270 3.02 18.93 1.44
C ALA A 270 3.62 18.54 0.09
N SER A 271 2.85 17.90 -0.80
CA SER A 271 3.29 17.53 -2.15
C SER A 271 3.71 18.76 -2.97
N ALA A 272 2.92 19.84 -2.94
CA ALA A 272 3.21 21.09 -3.63
C ALA A 272 4.49 21.77 -3.13
N LYS A 273 4.93 21.52 -1.89
CA LYS A 273 6.22 21.94 -1.32
C LYS A 273 7.39 21.05 -1.74
N GLY A 274 7.16 20.04 -2.61
CA GLY A 274 8.20 19.10 -3.04
C GLY A 274 8.43 17.93 -2.08
N LEU A 275 7.58 17.76 -1.06
CA LEU A 275 7.70 16.68 -0.06
C LEU A 275 7.01 15.38 -0.49
N GLY A 276 6.50 15.30 -1.71
CA GLY A 276 5.70 14.18 -2.21
C GLY A 276 6.36 12.81 -2.07
N ARG A 277 7.68 12.73 -2.11
CA ARG A 277 8.48 11.51 -1.96
C ARG A 277 8.99 11.26 -0.54
N GLU A 278 8.80 12.19 0.38
CA GLU A 278 9.11 11.99 1.79
C GLU A 278 8.03 11.13 2.48
N ASP A 279 8.36 10.64 3.68
CA ASP A 279 7.40 9.93 4.54
C ASP A 279 6.13 10.76 4.77
N ASP A 280 5.00 10.12 4.86
CA ASP A 280 3.70 10.78 5.01
C ASP A 280 3.59 11.63 6.30
N SER A 281 4.44 11.39 7.31
CA SER A 281 4.61 12.24 8.49
C SER A 281 5.20 13.61 8.16
N ALA A 282 5.80 13.80 6.98
CA ALA A 282 6.33 15.10 6.53
C ALA A 282 5.24 16.18 6.37
N VAL A 283 3.96 15.82 6.42
CA VAL A 283 2.85 16.78 6.54
C VAL A 283 3.05 17.73 7.73
N VAL A 284 3.73 17.30 8.81
CA VAL A 284 4.06 18.18 9.94
C VAL A 284 4.86 19.42 9.52
N LYS A 285 5.69 19.33 8.46
CA LYS A 285 6.47 20.44 7.92
C LYS A 285 5.60 21.58 7.36
N VAL A 286 4.38 21.26 6.90
CA VAL A 286 3.40 22.26 6.46
C VAL A 286 3.00 23.15 7.64
N TYR A 287 2.69 22.56 8.77
CA TYR A 287 2.36 23.29 10.00
C TYR A 287 3.55 24.03 10.57
N ALA A 288 4.74 23.41 10.56
CA ALA A 288 5.96 24.03 11.05
C ALA A 288 6.27 25.33 10.30
N ASP A 289 6.18 25.33 8.97
CA ASP A 289 6.40 26.52 8.15
C ASP A 289 5.35 27.60 8.43
N GLN A 290 4.08 27.25 8.52
CA GLN A 290 3.00 28.19 8.78
C GLN A 290 3.08 28.83 10.18
N ALA A 291 3.54 28.07 11.18
CA ALA A 291 3.62 28.50 12.57
C ALA A 291 5.02 28.99 13.00
N GLY A 292 6.02 28.96 12.11
CA GLY A 292 7.40 29.33 12.44
C GLY A 292 8.03 28.39 13.48
N LEU A 293 7.76 27.07 13.41
CA LEU A 293 8.25 26.09 14.35
C LEU A 293 9.55 25.44 13.87
N SER A 294 10.46 25.16 14.80
CA SER A 294 11.58 24.27 14.56
C SER A 294 11.19 22.83 14.89
N LEU A 295 11.26 21.92 13.92
CA LEU A 295 11.04 20.49 14.13
C LEU A 295 12.31 19.82 14.68
N PRO A 296 12.16 18.68 15.39
CA PRO A 296 13.28 17.82 15.76
C PRO A 296 14.14 17.47 14.54
N ARG A 297 15.45 17.34 14.74
CA ARG A 297 16.40 17.01 13.68
C ARG A 297 17.02 15.65 13.93
N LYS A 298 17.38 14.93 12.87
CA LYS A 298 18.06 13.65 12.95
C LYS A 298 19.37 13.80 13.72
N GLY A 299 19.47 13.11 14.88
CA GLY A 299 20.68 13.12 15.71
C GLY A 299 20.82 14.34 16.65
N SER A 300 19.76 15.08 16.92
CA SER A 300 19.74 16.14 17.98
C SER A 300 19.47 15.54 19.34
#